data_fdf413c4227b4d80224b89f6ffad17fd
#
_entry.id   fdf413c4227b4d80224b89f6ffad17fd
#
_cell.length_a   1.000
_cell.length_b   1.000
_cell.length_c   1.000
_cell.angle_alpha   90.00
_cell.angle_beta   90.00
_cell.angle_gamma   90.00
#
_symmetry.space_group_name_H-M   'P 1'
#
loop_
_entity.id
_entity.type
_entity.pdbx_description
1 polymer ?
#
loop_
_entity_poly.entity_id
_entity_poly.type
_entity_poly.pdbx_seq_one_letter_code
_entity_poly.pdbx_strand_id
1 'polypeptide(L)'
;MREEDRALLGGDFAGDIDAQAPVVVLKRADGSPVTALVQFNGHPVTMYHPEKLVASGDWPQVACRILAKKLRGIPVSFLQGCAGDVNSKHMFSADVQLANRYGSWLGATYVAVLRDLRRSAQAGYEFAAPRVAVPLGGVPAAATLEREIAEIRGFIKRAKANDQATQTCVGLNFPRAMSPAYRGKLVEYILPWSQWALQVRQRRPPANRLSAGSSLFP
;
A
#
# COMPACT_ATOMS: atom_id res chain seq x y z
N MET A 1 -20.02 1.67 2.09
CA MET A 1 -20.76 2.82 2.63
C MET A 1 -21.18 3.70 1.47
N ARG A 2 -22.41 4.13 1.41
CA ARG A 2 -22.92 5.01 0.34
C ARG A 2 -23.34 6.33 0.96
N GLU A 3 -23.00 7.42 0.35
CA GLU A 3 -23.47 8.75 0.66
C GLU A 3 -24.02 9.32 -0.65
N GLU A 4 -25.28 9.73 -0.67
CA GLU A 4 -25.97 10.27 -1.85
C GLU A 4 -25.76 9.41 -3.13
N ASP A 5 -25.96 8.09 -3.01
CA ASP A 5 -25.74 7.09 -4.08
C ASP A 5 -24.29 6.96 -4.58
N ARG A 6 -23.33 7.53 -3.88
CA ARG A 6 -21.90 7.40 -4.18
C ARG A 6 -21.27 6.29 -3.35
N ALA A 7 -20.48 5.43 -4.00
CA ALA A 7 -19.62 4.50 -3.29
C ALA A 7 -18.43 5.25 -2.69
N LEU A 8 -18.24 5.16 -1.38
CA LEU A 8 -17.10 5.73 -0.68
C LEU A 8 -16.07 4.66 -0.38
N LEU A 9 -14.79 5.06 -0.36
CA LEU A 9 -13.72 4.19 0.10
C LEU A 9 -13.91 3.89 1.58
N GLY A 10 -13.99 2.62 1.95
CA GLY A 10 -14.15 2.15 3.32
C GLY A 10 -13.45 0.81 3.52
N GLY A 11 -13.35 0.33 4.77
CA GLY A 11 -12.80 -0.98 5.08
C GLY A 11 -13.81 -2.08 4.74
N ASP A 12 -13.44 -3.00 3.87
CA ASP A 12 -14.12 -4.29 3.70
C ASP A 12 -13.40 -5.34 4.53
N PHE A 13 -13.92 -5.62 5.73
CA PHE A 13 -13.31 -6.59 6.66
C PHE A 13 -13.70 -8.04 6.35
N ALA A 14 -14.55 -8.27 5.38
CA ALA A 14 -14.96 -9.58 4.90
C ALA A 14 -14.37 -9.92 3.52
N GLY A 15 -13.67 -8.97 2.91
CA GLY A 15 -13.04 -9.15 1.59
C GLY A 15 -11.89 -10.16 1.64
N ASP A 16 -11.73 -10.90 0.56
CA ASP A 16 -10.62 -11.83 0.41
C ASP A 16 -9.29 -11.10 0.26
N ILE A 17 -8.28 -11.59 0.99
CA ILE A 17 -6.91 -11.10 0.88
C ILE A 17 -5.95 -12.27 0.66
N ASP A 18 -4.83 -12.03 -0.01
CA ASP A 18 -3.72 -12.96 0.00
C ASP A 18 -2.99 -12.85 1.35
N ALA A 19 -3.29 -13.80 2.24
CA ALA A 19 -2.75 -13.88 3.59
C ALA A 19 -1.45 -14.73 3.66
N GLN A 20 -0.84 -15.07 2.54
CA GLN A 20 0.41 -15.83 2.53
C GLN A 20 1.53 -15.05 3.22
N ALA A 21 2.32 -15.77 4.01
CA ALA A 21 3.46 -15.24 4.75
C ALA A 21 4.71 -16.11 4.50
N PRO A 22 5.23 -16.14 3.25
CA PRO A 22 6.36 -17.00 2.89
C PRO A 22 7.65 -16.58 3.59
N VAL A 23 8.47 -17.58 3.89
CA VAL A 23 9.80 -17.44 4.49
C VAL A 23 10.81 -18.21 3.67
N VAL A 24 11.87 -17.52 3.24
CA VAL A 24 13.04 -18.15 2.60
C VAL A 24 14.24 -17.94 3.51
N VAL A 25 14.94 -19.03 3.87
CA VAL A 25 16.17 -18.95 4.66
C VAL A 25 17.34 -19.43 3.80
N LEU A 26 18.30 -18.56 3.57
CA LEU A 26 19.55 -18.92 2.91
C LEU A 26 20.53 -19.47 3.95
N LYS A 27 21.08 -20.65 3.68
CA LYS A 27 21.98 -21.36 4.58
C LYS A 27 23.31 -21.67 3.90
N ARG A 28 24.36 -21.75 4.68
CA ARG A 28 25.65 -22.31 4.23
C ARG A 28 25.55 -23.81 4.04
N ALA A 29 26.61 -24.40 3.49
CA ALA A 29 26.71 -25.86 3.30
C ALA A 29 26.62 -26.62 4.63
N ASP A 30 27.11 -26.06 5.72
CA ASP A 30 27.03 -26.59 7.08
C ASP A 30 25.65 -26.48 7.74
N GLY A 31 24.67 -25.90 7.03
CA GLY A 31 23.30 -25.70 7.51
C GLY A 31 23.11 -24.44 8.34
N SER A 32 24.15 -23.66 8.64
CA SER A 32 24.03 -22.41 9.39
C SER A 32 23.30 -21.35 8.56
N PRO A 33 22.33 -20.61 9.14
CA PRO A 33 21.61 -19.57 8.42
C PRO A 33 22.50 -18.35 8.16
N VAL A 34 22.34 -17.71 7.01
CA VAL A 34 23.05 -16.49 6.58
C VAL A 34 22.12 -15.30 6.59
N THR A 35 20.96 -15.45 6.00
CA THR A 35 19.93 -14.40 5.91
C THR A 35 18.58 -15.05 5.70
N ALA A 36 17.52 -14.29 5.96
CA ALA A 36 16.17 -14.69 5.61
C ALA A 36 15.45 -13.57 4.86
N LEU A 37 14.59 -13.98 3.92
CA LEU A 37 13.66 -13.12 3.21
C LEU A 37 12.25 -13.51 3.66
N VAL A 38 11.44 -12.53 4.00
CA VAL A 38 10.03 -12.72 4.37
C VAL A 38 9.17 -11.78 3.57
N GLN A 39 7.94 -12.19 3.29
CA GLN A 39 7.02 -11.39 2.50
C GLN A 39 5.63 -11.38 3.16
N PHE A 40 4.89 -10.30 3.00
CA PHE A 40 3.48 -10.20 3.33
C PHE A 40 2.82 -9.07 2.50
N ASN A 41 1.52 -9.22 2.23
CA ASN A 41 0.78 -8.29 1.38
C ASN A 41 0.10 -7.15 2.16
N GLY A 42 0.43 -6.92 3.42
CA GLY A 42 -0.13 -5.80 4.19
C GLY A 42 0.63 -4.49 3.99
N HIS A 43 -0.09 -3.37 3.90
CA HIS A 43 0.50 -2.04 3.82
C HIS A 43 0.97 -1.56 5.21
N PRO A 44 2.25 -1.20 5.41
CA PRO A 44 2.77 -0.78 6.71
C PRO A 44 2.44 0.69 7.00
N VAL A 45 1.18 0.98 7.26
CA VAL A 45 0.64 2.32 7.49
C VAL A 45 0.08 2.54 8.90
N THR A 46 0.41 1.67 9.85
CA THR A 46 -0.03 1.81 11.25
C THR A 46 0.69 2.98 11.93
N MET A 47 2.02 3.08 11.74
CA MET A 47 2.83 4.14 12.32
C MET A 47 2.78 5.44 11.52
N TYR A 48 2.33 5.41 10.29
CA TYR A 48 2.20 6.61 9.49
C TYR A 48 1.18 7.57 10.14
N HIS A 49 1.54 8.84 10.23
CA HIS A 49 0.61 9.90 10.62
C HIS A 49 0.94 11.16 9.81
N PRO A 50 -0.04 11.71 9.10
CA PRO A 50 0.20 12.81 8.17
C PRO A 50 0.78 14.07 8.80
N GLU A 51 0.51 14.30 10.10
CA GLU A 51 0.88 15.52 10.82
C GLU A 51 1.94 15.28 11.90
N LYS A 52 2.50 14.07 11.97
CA LYS A 52 3.57 13.72 12.90
C LYS A 52 4.79 13.21 12.14
N LEU A 53 5.93 13.80 12.39
CA LEU A 53 7.21 13.32 11.84
C LEU A 53 7.65 12.08 12.63
N VAL A 54 7.29 10.90 12.13
CA VAL A 54 7.67 9.61 12.70
C VAL A 54 8.41 8.82 11.63
N ALA A 55 9.67 8.46 11.91
CA ALA A 55 10.41 7.49 11.13
C ALA A 55 10.29 6.12 11.81
N SER A 56 9.66 5.16 11.16
CA SER A 56 9.44 3.83 11.71
C SER A 56 9.40 2.78 10.60
N GLY A 57 9.96 1.60 10.88
CA GLY A 57 9.76 0.42 10.03
C GLY A 57 8.42 -0.29 10.28
N ASP A 58 7.53 0.30 11.08
CA ASP A 58 6.20 -0.20 11.39
C ASP A 58 6.22 -1.67 11.86
N TRP A 59 5.11 -2.39 11.72
CA TRP A 59 4.99 -3.81 12.06
C TRP A 59 5.96 -4.74 11.30
N PRO A 60 6.38 -4.49 10.02
CA PRO A 60 7.37 -5.33 9.36
C PRO A 60 8.71 -5.40 10.11
N GLN A 61 9.18 -4.26 10.61
CA GLN A 61 10.42 -4.22 11.38
C GLN A 61 10.34 -5.08 12.65
N VAL A 62 9.20 -5.06 13.33
CA VAL A 62 8.98 -5.87 14.53
C VAL A 62 8.98 -7.37 14.18
N ALA A 63 8.26 -7.75 13.12
CA ALA A 63 8.21 -9.12 12.64
C ALA A 63 9.60 -9.67 12.25
N CYS A 64 10.36 -8.88 11.48
CA CYS A 64 11.73 -9.23 11.10
C CYS A 64 12.64 -9.41 12.31
N ARG A 65 12.53 -8.54 13.31
CA ARG A 65 13.32 -8.61 14.55
C ARG A 65 13.04 -9.87 15.35
N ILE A 66 11.80 -10.31 15.42
CA ILE A 66 11.39 -11.55 16.08
C ILE A 66 12.00 -12.77 15.37
N LEU A 67 11.90 -12.82 14.04
CA LEU A 67 12.48 -13.89 13.24
C LEU A 67 14.01 -13.90 13.33
N ALA A 68 14.67 -12.73 13.23
CA ALA A 68 16.10 -12.57 13.37
C ALA A 68 16.59 -13.14 14.71
N LYS A 69 15.91 -12.79 15.82
CA LYS A 69 16.24 -13.34 17.15
C LYS A 69 16.15 -14.87 17.17
N LYS A 70 15.13 -15.45 16.53
CA LYS A 70 14.97 -16.91 16.45
C LYS A 70 16.08 -17.57 15.61
N LEU A 71 16.57 -16.88 14.60
CA LEU A 71 17.64 -17.34 13.69
C LEU A 71 19.03 -16.86 14.11
N ARG A 72 19.27 -16.66 15.41
CA ARG A 72 20.57 -16.29 16.00
C ARG A 72 21.13 -14.94 15.56
N GLY A 73 20.25 -13.97 15.25
CA GLY A 73 20.63 -12.59 14.94
C GLY A 73 21.03 -12.34 13.48
N ILE A 74 20.74 -13.26 12.56
CA ILE A 74 21.02 -13.02 11.13
C ILE A 74 20.15 -11.86 10.58
N PRO A 75 20.58 -11.19 9.49
CA PRO A 75 19.76 -10.23 8.79
C PRO A 75 18.47 -10.87 8.27
N VAL A 76 17.35 -10.15 8.42
CA VAL A 76 16.05 -10.53 7.85
C VAL A 76 15.53 -9.34 7.05
N SER A 77 15.24 -9.57 5.77
CA SER A 77 14.70 -8.57 4.86
C SER A 77 13.22 -8.82 4.61
N PHE A 78 12.42 -7.77 4.75
CA PHE A 78 11.00 -7.79 4.41
C PHE A 78 10.81 -7.40 2.95
N LEU A 79 10.06 -8.21 2.22
CA LEU A 79 9.64 -7.94 0.85
C LEU A 79 8.17 -7.51 0.89
N GLN A 80 7.91 -6.29 0.46
CA GLN A 80 6.56 -5.80 0.36
C GLN A 80 5.84 -6.49 -0.80
N GLY A 81 4.73 -7.14 -0.49
CA GLY A 81 3.85 -7.69 -1.52
C GLY A 81 2.84 -6.65 -2.03
N CYS A 82 1.84 -7.10 -2.79
CA CYS A 82 0.78 -6.25 -3.33
C CYS A 82 -0.15 -5.79 -2.21
N ALA A 83 -0.04 -4.55 -1.79
CA ALA A 83 -0.69 -4.02 -0.60
C ALA A 83 -1.57 -2.79 -0.86
N GLY A 84 -1.87 -2.47 -2.12
CA GLY A 84 -2.60 -1.26 -2.46
C GLY A 84 -4.00 -1.16 -1.83
N ASP A 85 -4.61 -2.30 -1.60
CA ASP A 85 -5.95 -2.47 -1.03
C ASP A 85 -5.96 -3.22 0.33
N VAL A 86 -4.80 -3.64 0.83
CA VAL A 86 -4.68 -4.39 2.10
C VAL A 86 -4.02 -3.54 3.17
N ASN A 87 -4.82 -2.88 3.99
CA ASN A 87 -4.34 -1.99 5.04
C ASN A 87 -4.55 -2.57 6.43
N SER A 88 -3.74 -2.12 7.39
CA SER A 88 -4.00 -2.43 8.79
C SER A 88 -5.31 -1.80 9.25
N LYS A 89 -6.08 -2.51 10.08
CA LYS A 89 -7.36 -2.04 10.64
C LYS A 89 -7.25 -0.67 11.34
N HIS A 90 -6.10 -0.37 11.90
CA HIS A 90 -5.82 0.89 12.60
C HIS A 90 -4.68 1.63 11.88
N MET A 91 -4.93 2.00 10.62
CA MET A 91 -3.98 2.81 9.84
C MET A 91 -3.93 4.26 10.34
N PHE A 92 -2.82 4.93 10.07
CA PHE A 92 -2.59 6.36 10.35
C PHE A 92 -2.72 6.75 11.83
N SER A 93 -2.42 5.82 12.73
CA SER A 93 -2.59 6.03 14.17
C SER A 93 -1.32 6.57 14.86
N ALA A 94 -0.13 6.35 14.30
CA ALA A 94 1.17 6.52 14.94
C ALA A 94 1.24 5.80 16.30
N ASP A 95 0.57 4.66 16.43
CA ASP A 95 0.50 3.89 17.66
C ASP A 95 1.53 2.76 17.65
N VAL A 96 2.60 2.96 18.42
CA VAL A 96 3.69 1.99 18.57
C VAL A 96 3.21 0.65 19.15
N GLN A 97 2.22 0.66 20.03
CA GLN A 97 1.70 -0.57 20.63
C GLN A 97 0.95 -1.42 19.60
N LEU A 98 0.19 -0.78 18.71
CA LEU A 98 -0.47 -1.46 17.60
C LEU A 98 0.54 -2.03 16.61
N ALA A 99 1.55 -1.26 16.21
CA ALA A 99 2.61 -1.74 15.34
C ALA A 99 3.35 -2.94 15.96
N ASN A 100 3.67 -2.87 17.25
CA ASN A 100 4.29 -3.98 17.98
C ASN A 100 3.36 -5.22 18.03
N ARG A 101 2.07 -5.03 18.27
CA ARG A 101 1.09 -6.15 18.29
C ARG A 101 1.00 -6.84 16.94
N TYR A 102 0.81 -6.10 15.85
CA TYR A 102 0.71 -6.66 14.50
C TYR A 102 2.01 -7.34 14.08
N GLY A 103 3.15 -6.67 14.31
CA GLY A 103 4.45 -7.24 14.04
C GLY A 103 4.76 -8.49 14.87
N SER A 104 4.26 -8.57 16.10
CA SER A 104 4.40 -9.76 16.95
C SER A 104 3.59 -10.93 16.41
N TRP A 105 2.36 -10.70 15.94
CA TRP A 105 1.56 -11.75 15.32
C TRP A 105 2.22 -12.29 14.06
N LEU A 106 2.62 -11.42 13.15
CA LEU A 106 3.28 -11.85 11.92
C LEU A 106 4.64 -12.49 12.19
N GLY A 107 5.42 -11.95 13.13
CA GLY A 107 6.70 -12.53 13.53
C GLY A 107 6.55 -13.93 14.14
N ALA A 108 5.50 -14.16 14.93
CA ALA A 108 5.18 -15.49 15.44
C ALA A 108 4.81 -16.46 14.31
N THR A 109 4.07 -16.01 13.32
CA THR A 109 3.75 -16.78 12.11
C THR A 109 5.02 -17.19 11.37
N TYR A 110 5.94 -16.25 11.10
CA TYR A 110 7.22 -16.57 10.46
C TYR A 110 8.04 -17.58 11.26
N VAL A 111 8.05 -17.46 12.58
CA VAL A 111 8.75 -18.43 13.45
C VAL A 111 8.09 -19.81 13.40
N ALA A 112 6.77 -19.89 13.34
CA ALA A 112 6.04 -21.16 13.22
C ALA A 112 6.39 -21.88 11.92
N VAL A 113 6.45 -21.15 10.80
CA VAL A 113 6.79 -21.69 9.46
C VAL A 113 8.18 -22.32 9.44
N LEU A 114 9.11 -21.91 10.30
CA LEU A 114 10.47 -22.52 10.35
C LEU A 114 10.47 -24.03 10.62
N ARG A 115 9.41 -24.57 11.21
CA ARG A 115 9.27 -26.02 11.47
C ARG A 115 9.01 -26.82 10.20
N ASP A 116 8.41 -26.16 9.20
CA ASP A 116 7.95 -26.79 7.96
C ASP A 116 8.83 -26.41 6.75
N LEU A 117 9.98 -25.80 6.99
CA LEU A 117 10.92 -25.42 5.94
C LEU A 117 11.40 -26.65 5.16
N ARG A 118 11.19 -26.61 3.85
CA ARG A 118 11.69 -27.62 2.93
C ARG A 118 12.95 -27.12 2.23
N ARG A 119 13.93 -28.00 2.06
CA ARG A 119 15.11 -27.67 1.25
C ARG A 119 14.70 -27.63 -0.22
N SER A 120 15.04 -26.52 -0.91
CA SER A 120 14.92 -26.49 -2.36
C SER A 120 15.99 -27.41 -2.97
N ALA A 121 15.57 -28.25 -3.90
CA ALA A 121 16.49 -29.11 -4.66
C ALA A 121 17.21 -28.32 -5.79
N GLN A 122 16.74 -27.16 -6.15
CA GLN A 122 17.36 -26.31 -7.19
C GLN A 122 18.50 -25.48 -6.60
N ALA A 123 19.69 -25.66 -7.19
CA ALA A 123 20.93 -24.98 -6.81
C ALA A 123 21.24 -23.74 -7.67
N GLY A 124 20.31 -23.21 -8.41
CA GLY A 124 20.51 -22.08 -9.32
C GLY A 124 19.57 -20.92 -9.07
N TYR A 125 20.00 -19.72 -9.45
CA TYR A 125 19.17 -18.52 -9.51
C TYR A 125 18.88 -18.21 -10.98
N GLU A 126 17.62 -17.96 -11.28
CA GLU A 126 17.23 -17.32 -12.52
C GLU A 126 16.67 -15.94 -12.19
N PHE A 127 17.13 -14.93 -12.89
CA PHE A 127 16.60 -13.58 -12.82
C PHE A 127 15.94 -13.22 -14.13
N ALA A 128 14.68 -12.81 -14.06
CA ALA A 128 13.98 -12.27 -15.21
C ALA A 128 13.27 -10.98 -14.82
N ALA A 129 13.36 -9.98 -15.67
CA ALA A 129 12.62 -8.73 -15.55
C ALA A 129 11.80 -8.51 -16.84
N PRO A 130 10.74 -9.32 -17.06
CA PRO A 130 9.94 -9.19 -18.26
C PRO A 130 9.14 -7.88 -18.24
N ARG A 131 8.98 -7.27 -19.41
CA ARG A 131 8.01 -6.18 -19.57
C ARG A 131 6.61 -6.80 -19.64
N VAL A 132 5.76 -6.41 -18.71
CA VAL A 132 4.37 -6.86 -18.66
C VAL A 132 3.47 -5.71 -19.11
N ALA A 133 2.61 -5.96 -20.08
CA ALA A 133 1.57 -5.02 -20.45
C ALA A 133 0.41 -5.14 -19.46
N VAL A 134 0.17 -4.09 -18.69
CA VAL A 134 -0.97 -4.02 -17.76
C VAL A 134 -2.11 -3.31 -18.50
N PRO A 135 -3.29 -3.97 -18.65
CA PRO A 135 -4.43 -3.32 -19.26
C PRO A 135 -4.93 -2.18 -18.37
N LEU A 136 -5.19 -1.03 -18.96
CA LEU A 136 -5.89 0.05 -18.27
C LEU A 136 -7.35 -0.31 -18.07
N GLY A 137 -7.90 0.02 -16.91
CA GLY A 137 -9.35 0.09 -16.72
C GLY A 137 -9.98 1.11 -17.66
N GLY A 138 -11.29 1.07 -17.79
CA GLY A 138 -12.02 2.02 -18.64
C GLY A 138 -11.79 3.47 -18.12
N VAL A 139 -11.31 4.35 -19.00
CA VAL A 139 -11.23 5.78 -18.68
C VAL A 139 -12.64 6.34 -18.60
N PRO A 140 -13.04 7.05 -17.52
CA PRO A 140 -14.36 7.62 -17.37
C PRO A 140 -14.76 8.55 -18.53
N ALA A 141 -16.06 8.79 -18.70
CA ALA A 141 -16.57 9.75 -19.70
C ALA A 141 -16.05 11.18 -19.41
N ALA A 142 -15.83 11.97 -20.45
CA ALA A 142 -15.31 13.33 -20.30
C ALA A 142 -16.13 14.17 -19.28
N ALA A 143 -17.46 14.12 -19.37
CA ALA A 143 -18.33 14.84 -18.44
C ALA A 143 -18.18 14.40 -16.97
N THR A 144 -17.83 13.13 -16.72
CA THR A 144 -17.53 12.62 -15.37
C THR A 144 -16.23 13.20 -14.88
N LEU A 145 -15.17 13.15 -15.69
CA LEU A 145 -13.86 13.69 -15.35
C LEU A 145 -13.90 15.22 -15.11
N GLU A 146 -14.67 15.94 -15.90
CA GLU A 146 -14.87 17.38 -15.72
C GLU A 146 -15.53 17.70 -14.37
N ARG A 147 -16.55 16.93 -13.98
CA ARG A 147 -17.18 17.06 -12.65
C ARG A 147 -16.20 16.72 -11.53
N GLU A 148 -15.44 15.64 -11.65
CA GLU A 148 -14.42 15.23 -10.68
C GLU A 148 -13.35 16.32 -10.52
N ILE A 149 -12.83 16.87 -11.60
CA ILE A 149 -11.86 17.97 -11.58
C ILE A 149 -12.44 19.20 -10.86
N ALA A 150 -13.72 19.55 -11.12
CA ALA A 150 -14.37 20.65 -10.44
C ALA A 150 -14.55 20.37 -8.94
N GLU A 151 -14.94 19.15 -8.57
CA GLU A 151 -15.07 18.70 -7.18
C GLU A 151 -13.72 18.77 -6.45
N ILE A 152 -12.64 18.22 -7.05
CA ILE A 152 -11.28 18.25 -6.52
C ILE A 152 -10.84 19.70 -6.26
N ARG A 153 -11.00 20.59 -7.22
CA ARG A 153 -10.62 22.00 -7.07
C ARG A 153 -11.43 22.70 -5.97
N GLY A 154 -12.73 22.44 -5.91
CA GLY A 154 -13.59 22.94 -4.86
C GLY A 154 -13.20 22.44 -3.48
N PHE A 155 -12.88 21.14 -3.36
CA PHE A 155 -12.39 20.53 -2.13
C PHE A 155 -11.08 21.18 -1.66
N ILE A 156 -10.09 21.31 -2.55
CA ILE A 156 -8.79 21.94 -2.23
C ILE A 156 -8.99 23.37 -1.75
N LYS A 157 -9.88 24.14 -2.39
CA LYS A 157 -10.19 25.52 -1.98
C LYS A 157 -10.77 25.57 -0.56
N ARG A 158 -11.75 24.71 -0.24
CA ARG A 158 -12.34 24.63 1.10
C ARG A 158 -11.33 24.14 2.14
N ALA A 159 -10.53 23.13 1.79
CA ALA A 159 -9.48 22.61 2.67
C ALA A 159 -8.45 23.70 3.03
N LYS A 160 -8.02 24.52 2.06
CA LYS A 160 -7.14 25.67 2.30
C LYS A 160 -7.78 26.74 3.18
N ALA A 161 -9.11 26.88 3.15
CA ALA A 161 -9.87 27.74 4.06
C ALA A 161 -10.14 27.12 5.44
N ASN A 162 -9.53 25.94 5.74
CA ASN A 162 -9.68 25.20 7.00
C ASN A 162 -11.13 24.75 7.30
N ASP A 163 -11.92 24.49 6.25
CA ASP A 163 -13.28 23.99 6.40
C ASP A 163 -13.27 22.53 6.94
N GLN A 164 -13.72 22.37 8.18
CA GLN A 164 -13.73 21.07 8.88
C GLN A 164 -14.71 20.07 8.25
N ALA A 165 -15.69 20.51 7.49
CA ALA A 165 -16.64 19.64 6.79
C ALA A 165 -16.05 18.95 5.55
N THR A 166 -14.84 19.33 5.11
CA THR A 166 -14.14 18.72 3.97
C THR A 166 -13.67 17.31 4.30
N GLN A 167 -14.52 16.30 4.21
CA GLN A 167 -14.19 14.92 4.53
C GLN A 167 -14.21 13.98 3.33
N THR A 168 -15.01 14.26 2.32
CA THR A 168 -15.14 13.39 1.15
C THR A 168 -14.84 14.13 -0.14
N CYS A 169 -14.15 13.46 -1.06
CA CYS A 169 -13.84 13.98 -2.40
C CYS A 169 -13.63 12.82 -3.37
N VAL A 170 -14.33 12.82 -4.49
CA VAL A 170 -14.25 11.83 -5.58
C VAL A 170 -14.18 10.37 -5.10
N GLY A 171 -15.02 10.03 -4.13
CA GLY A 171 -15.07 8.68 -3.54
C GLY A 171 -14.09 8.42 -2.41
N LEU A 172 -13.13 9.30 -2.14
CA LEU A 172 -12.25 9.21 -0.97
C LEU A 172 -12.99 9.71 0.28
N ASN A 173 -12.72 9.07 1.40
CA ASN A 173 -13.25 9.44 2.71
C ASN A 173 -12.11 9.59 3.70
N PHE A 174 -11.89 10.81 4.19
CA PHE A 174 -10.78 11.13 5.06
C PHE A 174 -11.17 11.05 6.54
N PRO A 175 -10.28 10.52 7.41
CA PRO A 175 -10.50 10.52 8.85
C PRO A 175 -10.73 11.92 9.40
N ARG A 176 -11.65 12.06 10.37
CA ARG A 176 -11.92 13.35 11.04
C ARG A 176 -10.70 13.92 11.75
N ALA A 177 -9.84 13.04 12.27
CA ALA A 177 -8.60 13.43 12.95
C ALA A 177 -7.54 14.06 12.01
N MET A 178 -7.70 13.91 10.69
CA MET A 178 -6.80 14.51 9.71
C MET A 178 -7.21 15.96 9.47
N SER A 179 -6.26 16.90 9.51
CA SER A 179 -6.56 18.32 9.26
C SER A 179 -7.08 18.59 7.84
N PRO A 180 -7.95 19.57 7.64
CA PRO A 180 -8.40 19.96 6.30
C PRO A 180 -7.24 20.27 5.35
N ALA A 181 -6.24 21.00 5.81
CA ALA A 181 -5.06 21.35 5.01
C ALA A 181 -4.33 20.09 4.47
N TYR A 182 -4.21 19.05 5.29
CA TYR A 182 -3.56 17.82 4.86
C TYR A 182 -4.45 16.99 3.91
N ARG A 183 -5.76 16.92 4.16
CA ARG A 183 -6.72 16.30 3.21
C ARG A 183 -6.61 16.96 1.84
N GLY A 184 -6.54 18.33 1.82
CA GLY A 184 -6.35 19.08 0.59
C GLY A 184 -5.10 18.70 -0.18
N LYS A 185 -3.96 18.52 0.52
CA LYS A 185 -2.70 18.05 -0.09
C LYS A 185 -2.84 16.66 -0.71
N LEU A 186 -3.50 15.72 -0.02
CA LEU A 186 -3.71 14.38 -0.57
C LEU A 186 -4.56 14.39 -1.83
N VAL A 187 -5.59 15.23 -1.87
CA VAL A 187 -6.45 15.37 -3.05
C VAL A 187 -5.73 16.09 -4.20
N GLU A 188 -4.78 16.97 -3.91
CA GLU A 188 -3.95 17.60 -4.95
C GLU A 188 -3.19 16.56 -5.80
N TYR A 189 -2.79 15.41 -5.24
CA TYR A 189 -2.13 14.35 -6.00
C TYR A 189 -3.03 13.64 -7.03
N ILE A 190 -4.35 13.72 -6.88
CA ILE A 190 -5.30 13.09 -7.79
C ILE A 190 -5.55 13.98 -9.01
N LEU A 191 -5.47 15.29 -8.85
CA LEU A 191 -5.80 16.26 -9.90
C LEU A 191 -5.04 16.04 -11.22
N PRO A 192 -3.70 15.82 -11.21
CA PRO A 192 -2.96 15.55 -12.45
C PRO A 192 -3.46 14.31 -13.20
N TRP A 193 -3.83 13.25 -12.46
CA TRP A 193 -4.38 12.05 -13.07
C TRP A 193 -5.73 12.33 -13.77
N SER A 194 -6.65 13.00 -13.10
CA SER A 194 -7.96 13.33 -13.68
C SER A 194 -7.83 14.24 -14.91
N GLN A 195 -6.89 15.19 -14.87
CA GLN A 195 -6.59 16.07 -15.99
C GLN A 195 -5.99 15.30 -17.18
N TRP A 196 -5.03 14.40 -16.91
CA TRP A 196 -4.45 13.52 -17.93
C TRP A 196 -5.54 12.62 -18.54
N ALA A 197 -6.38 11.98 -17.73
CA ALA A 197 -7.45 11.12 -18.20
C ALA A 197 -8.44 11.88 -19.10
N LEU A 198 -8.78 13.12 -18.76
CA LEU A 198 -9.63 13.99 -19.57
C LEU A 198 -8.96 14.30 -20.92
N GLN A 199 -7.68 14.67 -20.93
CA GLN A 199 -6.94 14.93 -22.17
C GLN A 199 -6.88 13.70 -23.08
N VAL A 200 -6.63 12.54 -22.48
CA VAL A 200 -6.63 11.25 -23.19
C VAL A 200 -7.99 10.99 -23.83
N ARG A 201 -9.07 11.22 -23.08
CA ARG A 201 -10.45 10.99 -23.56
C ARG A 201 -10.81 11.94 -24.70
N GLN A 202 -10.34 13.18 -24.66
CA GLN A 202 -10.59 14.20 -25.70
C GLN A 202 -9.77 13.99 -26.98
N ARG A 203 -8.57 13.40 -26.90
CA ARG A 203 -7.66 13.25 -28.03
C ARG A 203 -7.79 11.98 -28.84
N ARG A 204 -8.62 11.01 -28.48
CA ARG A 204 -8.89 9.64 -28.94
C ARG A 204 -8.60 8.61 -27.86
N PRO A 205 -9.32 7.49 -27.84
CA PRO A 205 -9.03 6.44 -26.86
C PRO A 205 -7.60 5.93 -27.09
N PRO A 206 -6.74 5.93 -26.06
CA PRO A 206 -5.43 5.27 -26.17
C PRO A 206 -5.68 3.79 -26.40
N ALA A 207 -4.77 3.14 -27.12
CA ALA A 207 -4.67 1.70 -27.05
C ALA A 207 -4.63 1.31 -25.55
N ASN A 208 -5.49 0.39 -25.13
CA ASN A 208 -5.74 0.00 -23.74
C ASN A 208 -4.51 -0.62 -23.01
N ARG A 209 -3.30 -0.11 -23.22
CA ARG A 209 -2.08 -0.72 -22.67
C ARG A 209 -1.09 0.34 -22.21
N LEU A 210 -0.70 0.27 -20.94
CA LEU A 210 0.54 0.87 -20.45
C LEU A 210 1.61 -0.22 -20.44
N SER A 211 2.81 0.06 -20.98
CA SER A 211 3.96 -0.79 -20.72
C SER A 211 4.46 -0.49 -19.30
N ALA A 212 4.65 -1.52 -18.48
CA ALA A 212 5.35 -1.37 -17.22
C ALA A 212 6.78 -0.90 -17.50
N GLY A 213 7.09 0.34 -17.17
CA GLY A 213 8.37 0.99 -17.49
C GLY A 213 8.27 2.44 -17.96
N SER A 214 7.07 2.92 -18.33
CA SER A 214 6.85 4.35 -18.42
C SER A 214 6.63 4.89 -17.01
N SER A 215 7.57 5.70 -16.50
CA SER A 215 7.34 6.47 -15.27
C SER A 215 6.06 7.28 -15.46
N LEU A 216 5.06 7.01 -14.65
CA LEU A 216 3.76 7.73 -14.66
C LEU A 216 3.86 9.13 -14.03
N PHE A 217 5.07 9.55 -13.65
CA PHE A 217 5.33 10.87 -13.08
C PHE A 217 6.49 11.53 -13.81
N PRO A 218 6.35 12.80 -14.21
CA PRO A 218 7.46 13.60 -14.72
C PRO A 218 8.53 13.81 -13.66
#